data_a7cac58d333b0cb8a5b58ec36ec1b9c8
#
_entry.id   a7cac58d333b0cb8a5b58ec36ec1b9c8
#
_cell.length_a   1.000
_cell.length_b   1.000
_cell.length_c   1.000
_cell.angle_alpha   90.00
_cell.angle_beta   90.00
_cell.angle_gamma   90.00
#
_symmetry.space_group_name_H-M   'P 1'
#
loop_
_entity.id
_entity.type
_entity.pdbx_description
1 polymer ?
#
loop_
_entity_poly.entity_id
_entity_poly.type
_entity_poly.pdbx_seq_one_letter_code
_entity_poly.pdbx_strand_id
1 'polypeptide(L)'
;RRQRQMCIRDSLGTLLLAVLTFFGCDDNTGTLGLGMLPDSDGMSAHTTTFNVTTRSFAVDSVFAKTSTGYIGKFSDPEFGYYETSFLTELNCTENFSLPEVYKETEWDSEGNPTKATGIMAGDSVVSVQLAVYYSSWFGDSLNACRMSIYELDKKLDKNRYTNINPEEYYNKYDPKSLLGRKAYSAFDTSVPDSVRFEKDNNGYYTFYPNVTFPLDRKTFGEDRILKVYREHPEYFKNSDTFIDKVFKGVYVKSDLGDGTILYVDYVALEMELCTHYTNDTTGVALKKKDGTDSLRYITNTIFASTKEVIQANQFLNSDLIKEKAAEPQHTYIKSPAGIFTEAIMPYDSIYNKLTNDTLNAVKLTFTNYNINSDYEYSMSAPNDVLLIRKQELKSFFEENKVRDNITSFTTTHNAFATNQYVFSNIAPVSYTHLRAHETVLDL
;
A
#
# COMPACT_ATOMS: atom_id res chain seq x y z
N ARG A 1 -0.01 27.51 -53.89
CA ARG A 1 0.78 28.34 -52.93
C ARG A 1 0.01 29.59 -52.44
N ARG A 2 -0.86 30.23 -53.25
CA ARG A 2 -1.64 31.42 -52.80
C ARG A 2 -2.77 31.08 -51.79
N GLN A 3 -3.43 29.96 -51.88
CA GLN A 3 -4.50 29.59 -50.96
C GLN A 3 -4.02 29.27 -49.53
N ARG A 4 -2.81 28.72 -49.34
CA ARG A 4 -2.23 28.47 -48.01
C ARG A 4 -1.84 29.74 -47.24
N GLN A 5 -1.46 30.80 -47.95
CA GLN A 5 -1.14 32.09 -47.32
C GLN A 5 -2.35 32.87 -46.84
N MET A 6 -3.52 32.70 -47.51
CA MET A 6 -4.75 33.33 -47.04
C MET A 6 -5.26 32.72 -45.72
N CYS A 7 -5.23 31.36 -45.58
CA CYS A 7 -5.67 30.68 -44.33
C CYS A 7 -4.78 31.03 -43.12
N ILE A 8 -3.47 31.26 -43.33
CA ILE A 8 -2.57 31.63 -42.20
C ILE A 8 -2.85 33.09 -41.74
N ARG A 9 -3.17 33.99 -42.66
CA ARG A 9 -3.48 35.40 -42.32
C ARG A 9 -4.83 35.53 -41.56
N ASP A 10 -5.83 34.74 -41.94
CA ASP A 10 -7.13 34.73 -41.26
C ASP A 10 -7.04 34.08 -39.89
N SER A 11 -6.23 33.02 -39.74
CA SER A 11 -5.99 32.40 -38.44
C SER A 11 -5.20 33.27 -37.48
N LEU A 12 -4.25 34.08 -37.98
CA LEU A 12 -3.52 35.07 -37.18
C LEU A 12 -4.42 36.26 -36.78
N GLY A 13 -5.33 36.68 -37.66
CA GLY A 13 -6.31 37.73 -37.36
C GLY A 13 -7.31 37.29 -36.29
N THR A 14 -7.82 36.07 -36.35
CA THR A 14 -8.72 35.53 -35.34
C THR A 14 -8.01 35.23 -34.00
N LEU A 15 -6.76 34.83 -34.02
CA LEU A 15 -5.97 34.65 -32.81
C LEU A 15 -5.68 36.00 -32.13
N LEU A 16 -5.37 37.05 -32.90
CA LEU A 16 -5.12 38.39 -32.39
C LEU A 16 -6.41 38.99 -31.80
N LEU A 17 -7.57 38.76 -32.44
CA LEU A 17 -8.88 39.22 -31.95
C LEU A 17 -9.26 38.48 -30.65
N ALA A 18 -8.99 37.16 -30.56
CA ALA A 18 -9.20 36.38 -29.35
C ALA A 18 -8.32 36.85 -28.20
N VAL A 19 -7.05 37.17 -28.45
CA VAL A 19 -6.14 37.69 -27.41
C VAL A 19 -6.62 39.05 -26.89
N LEU A 20 -7.14 39.90 -27.76
CA LEU A 20 -7.68 41.21 -27.34
C LEU A 20 -8.98 41.14 -26.53
N THR A 21 -9.75 40.03 -26.68
CA THR A 21 -10.96 39.83 -25.87
C THR A 21 -10.67 39.25 -24.48
N PHE A 22 -9.49 38.66 -24.26
CA PHE A 22 -9.10 38.15 -22.95
C PHE A 22 -8.37 39.18 -22.05
N PHE A 23 -7.97 40.34 -22.58
CA PHE A 23 -7.39 41.43 -21.78
C PHE A 23 -8.39 42.39 -21.19
N GLY A 24 -9.70 42.12 -21.27
CA GLY A 24 -10.76 43.00 -20.85
C GLY A 24 -11.54 42.62 -19.60
N CYS A 25 -11.01 41.74 -18.75
CA CYS A 25 -11.57 41.51 -17.41
C CYS A 25 -10.55 41.89 -16.34
N ASP A 26 -10.41 43.20 -16.16
CA ASP A 26 -10.03 43.70 -14.85
C ASP A 26 -11.31 43.58 -13.99
N ASP A 27 -11.35 42.55 -13.12
CA ASP A 27 -12.47 42.26 -12.23
C ASP A 27 -12.62 43.37 -11.14
N ASN A 28 -12.75 44.60 -11.56
CA ASN A 28 -13.15 45.70 -10.70
C ASN A 28 -14.70 45.77 -10.53
N THR A 29 -15.41 44.68 -10.91
CA THR A 29 -16.85 44.57 -10.64
C THR A 29 -17.17 44.46 -9.14
N GLY A 30 -16.18 44.12 -8.30
CA GLY A 30 -16.31 44.13 -6.85
C GLY A 30 -16.60 45.50 -6.23
N THR A 31 -16.38 46.58 -7.00
CA THR A 31 -16.67 47.95 -6.55
C THR A 31 -17.92 48.58 -7.21
N LEU A 32 -18.48 47.95 -8.26
CA LEU A 32 -19.71 48.40 -8.91
C LEU A 32 -20.91 48.11 -7.99
N GLY A 33 -21.45 49.14 -7.39
CA GLY A 33 -22.57 49.05 -6.47
C GLY A 33 -22.21 49.33 -5.00
N LEU A 34 -20.94 49.29 -4.61
CA LEU A 34 -20.51 49.65 -3.24
C LEU A 34 -20.81 51.14 -2.92
N GLY A 35 -20.80 52.05 -3.91
CA GLY A 35 -21.14 53.44 -3.72
C GLY A 35 -22.66 53.72 -3.62
N MET A 36 -23.53 52.72 -3.77
CA MET A 36 -24.97 52.79 -3.60
C MET A 36 -25.47 52.22 -2.26
N LEU A 37 -24.60 51.54 -1.53
CA LEU A 37 -24.93 51.04 -0.20
C LEU A 37 -24.67 52.14 0.84
N PRO A 38 -25.50 52.26 1.88
CA PRO A 38 -25.16 53.07 3.05
C PRO A 38 -23.82 52.65 3.60
N ASP A 39 -23.00 53.57 4.09
CA ASP A 39 -21.68 53.29 4.67
C ASP A 39 -21.70 52.22 5.78
N SER A 40 -22.87 51.98 6.39
CA SER A 40 -23.13 50.94 7.37
C SER A 40 -23.24 49.51 6.80
N ASP A 41 -23.49 49.36 5.49
CA ASP A 41 -23.75 48.07 4.83
C ASP A 41 -22.60 47.62 3.93
N GLY A 42 -21.50 48.37 3.93
CA GLY A 42 -20.30 48.02 3.18
C GLY A 42 -19.55 46.84 3.81
N MET A 43 -19.47 45.68 3.10
CA MET A 43 -18.57 44.62 3.46
C MET A 43 -17.16 44.90 2.96
N SER A 44 -16.18 44.97 3.86
CA SER A 44 -14.77 45.06 3.48
C SER A 44 -14.10 43.71 3.72
N ALA A 45 -13.29 43.27 2.77
CA ALA A 45 -12.47 42.07 2.91
C ALA A 45 -10.99 42.47 2.97
N HIS A 46 -10.27 41.90 3.92
CA HIS A 46 -8.83 42.11 4.05
C HIS A 46 -8.12 40.78 4.37
N THR A 47 -6.83 40.72 4.13
CA THR A 47 -6.01 39.55 4.43
C THR A 47 -5.00 39.90 5.51
N THR A 48 -4.91 39.05 6.51
CA THR A 48 -3.93 39.18 7.59
C THR A 48 -3.07 37.91 7.65
N THR A 49 -1.76 38.06 7.82
CA THR A 49 -0.80 36.96 7.89
C THR A 49 -0.29 36.80 9.32
N PHE A 50 -0.18 35.56 9.76
CA PHE A 50 0.40 35.16 11.04
C PHE A 50 1.48 34.11 10.80
N ASN A 51 2.55 34.15 11.61
CA ASN A 51 3.57 33.14 11.58
C ASN A 51 3.14 31.93 12.40
N VAL A 52 3.24 30.75 11.81
CA VAL A 52 2.96 29.47 12.47
C VAL A 52 4.30 28.91 12.95
N THR A 53 4.36 28.48 14.20
CA THR A 53 5.52 27.78 14.74
C THR A 53 5.41 26.30 14.40
N THR A 54 6.50 25.70 13.94
CA THR A 54 6.57 24.27 13.66
C THR A 54 7.61 23.59 14.52
N ARG A 55 7.38 22.34 14.85
CA ARG A 55 8.36 21.46 15.48
C ARG A 55 8.19 20.02 15.02
N SER A 56 9.30 19.31 14.89
CA SER A 56 9.27 17.87 14.66
C SER A 56 9.10 17.11 15.98
N PHE A 57 8.53 15.91 15.89
CA PHE A 57 8.56 14.93 16.97
C PHE A 57 8.72 13.52 16.42
N ALA A 58 9.52 12.72 17.10
CA ALA A 58 9.71 11.33 16.72
C ALA A 58 8.45 10.52 17.03
N VAL A 59 8.13 9.59 16.15
CA VAL A 59 7.00 8.68 16.27
C VAL A 59 7.49 7.26 16.08
N ASP A 60 7.55 6.50 17.17
CA ASP A 60 8.09 5.14 17.17
C ASP A 60 7.16 4.14 16.47
N SER A 61 5.86 4.44 16.40
CA SER A 61 4.88 3.56 15.77
C SER A 61 3.68 4.33 15.24
N VAL A 62 3.13 3.84 14.14
CA VAL A 62 1.85 4.28 13.58
C VAL A 62 0.95 3.09 13.35
N PHE A 63 -0.36 3.31 13.43
CA PHE A 63 -1.32 2.31 13.01
C PHE A 63 -1.35 2.28 11.48
N ALA A 64 -1.03 1.11 10.90
CA ALA A 64 -0.95 0.95 9.46
C ALA A 64 -1.85 -0.21 9.00
N LYS A 65 -2.99 0.14 8.42
CA LYS A 65 -3.85 -0.81 7.71
C LYS A 65 -3.49 -0.79 6.23
N THR A 66 -2.57 -1.65 5.84
CA THR A 66 -2.11 -1.75 4.46
C THR A 66 -2.16 -3.19 3.97
N SER A 67 -2.36 -3.37 2.66
CA SER A 67 -2.20 -4.64 1.97
C SER A 67 -0.81 -4.79 1.34
N THR A 68 0.04 -3.76 1.40
CA THR A 68 1.42 -3.82 0.90
C THR A 68 2.35 -4.23 2.03
N GLY A 69 3.13 -5.28 1.81
CA GLY A 69 4.22 -5.68 2.69
C GLY A 69 5.51 -4.93 2.32
N TYR A 70 6.26 -4.49 3.31
CA TYR A 70 7.57 -3.87 3.09
C TYR A 70 8.66 -4.76 3.65
N ILE A 71 9.68 -5.03 2.84
CA ILE A 71 10.80 -5.87 3.26
C ILE A 71 12.12 -5.35 2.74
N GLY A 72 13.10 -5.26 3.62
CA GLY A 72 14.46 -4.85 3.31
C GLY A 72 15.05 -3.94 4.36
N LYS A 73 16.22 -3.43 4.04
CA LYS A 73 16.93 -2.42 4.81
C LYS A 73 17.46 -1.36 3.86
N PHE A 74 17.40 -0.12 4.30
CA PHE A 74 17.92 1.01 3.55
C PHE A 74 18.60 2.00 4.49
N SER A 75 19.83 2.39 4.17
CA SER A 75 20.59 3.40 4.90
C SER A 75 20.58 4.72 4.16
N ASP A 76 19.94 5.71 4.78
CA ASP A 76 19.83 7.08 4.29
C ASP A 76 20.85 7.96 4.99
N PRO A 77 21.61 8.82 4.27
CA PRO A 77 22.62 9.67 4.89
C PRO A 77 22.06 10.68 5.89
N GLU A 78 20.81 11.12 5.72
CA GLU A 78 20.18 12.14 6.54
C GLU A 78 19.39 11.58 7.72
N PHE A 79 18.61 10.50 7.47
CA PHE A 79 17.71 9.91 8.45
C PHE A 79 18.23 8.62 9.08
N GLY A 80 19.42 8.16 8.67
CA GLY A 80 19.98 6.91 9.11
C GLY A 80 19.30 5.70 8.45
N TYR A 81 19.50 4.51 9.03
CA TYR A 81 18.88 3.32 8.45
C TYR A 81 17.43 3.15 8.92
N TYR A 82 16.66 2.50 8.07
CA TYR A 82 15.41 1.85 8.46
C TYR A 82 15.36 0.43 7.90
N GLU A 83 14.78 -0.46 8.68
CA GLU A 83 14.61 -1.86 8.36
C GLU A 83 13.13 -2.20 8.41
N THR A 84 12.68 -2.96 7.44
CA THR A 84 11.28 -3.32 7.29
C THR A 84 11.10 -4.82 7.15
N SER A 85 10.05 -5.32 7.78
CA SER A 85 9.59 -6.70 7.71
C SER A 85 8.07 -6.72 7.89
N PHE A 86 7.42 -7.84 7.59
CA PHE A 86 5.98 -7.92 7.77
C PHE A 86 5.51 -9.32 8.15
N LEU A 87 4.37 -9.35 8.83
CA LEU A 87 3.62 -10.56 9.13
C LEU A 87 2.32 -10.53 8.33
N THR A 88 1.89 -11.67 7.81
CA THR A 88 0.63 -11.77 7.09
C THR A 88 -0.03 -13.12 7.26
N GLU A 89 -1.35 -13.11 7.36
CA GLU A 89 -2.19 -14.28 7.26
C GLU A 89 -2.49 -14.57 5.79
N LEU A 90 -2.97 -15.78 5.49
CA LEU A 90 -3.41 -16.16 4.14
C LEU A 90 -4.91 -16.39 4.11
N ASN A 91 -5.54 -15.85 3.09
CA ASN A 91 -6.96 -15.99 2.84
C ASN A 91 -7.29 -17.37 2.28
N CYS A 92 -8.36 -17.98 2.81
CA CYS A 92 -9.07 -19.08 2.20
C CYS A 92 -10.45 -18.56 1.80
N THR A 93 -10.78 -18.65 0.52
CA THR A 93 -12.06 -18.16 0.00
C THR A 93 -13.24 -18.86 0.67
N GLU A 94 -14.36 -18.16 0.78
CA GLU A 94 -15.59 -18.77 1.34
C GLU A 94 -16.00 -20.01 0.55
N ASN A 95 -16.32 -21.08 1.28
CA ASN A 95 -16.69 -22.38 0.71
C ASN A 95 -15.63 -22.91 -0.28
N PHE A 96 -14.37 -22.73 0.06
CA PHE A 96 -13.28 -23.28 -0.74
C PHE A 96 -13.48 -24.77 -0.96
N SER A 97 -13.26 -25.20 -2.19
CA SER A 97 -13.23 -26.61 -2.56
C SER A 97 -12.06 -26.84 -3.51
N LEU A 98 -11.38 -27.95 -3.33
CA LEU A 98 -10.45 -28.42 -4.34
C LEU A 98 -11.21 -28.69 -5.64
N PRO A 99 -10.60 -28.43 -6.81
CA PRO A 99 -11.23 -28.72 -8.09
C PRO A 99 -11.64 -30.19 -8.16
N GLU A 100 -12.81 -30.46 -8.73
CA GLU A 100 -13.29 -31.83 -8.89
C GLU A 100 -12.47 -32.57 -9.95
N VAL A 101 -12.21 -33.84 -9.66
CA VAL A 101 -11.74 -34.81 -10.65
C VAL A 101 -12.94 -35.35 -11.37
N TYR A 102 -12.86 -35.43 -12.66
CA TYR A 102 -13.98 -35.91 -13.45
C TYR A 102 -13.88 -37.43 -13.68
N LYS A 103 -14.94 -38.12 -13.40
CA LYS A 103 -15.18 -39.49 -13.89
C LYS A 103 -15.44 -39.44 -15.37
N GLU A 104 -15.08 -40.50 -16.07
CA GLU A 104 -15.09 -40.42 -17.51
C GLU A 104 -15.74 -41.60 -18.20
N THR A 105 -16.43 -41.27 -19.27
CA THR A 105 -17.09 -42.29 -20.11
C THR A 105 -16.69 -42.24 -21.59
N GLU A 106 -16.02 -41.19 -22.03
CA GLU A 106 -15.64 -41.00 -23.43
C GLU A 106 -14.18 -40.49 -23.54
N TRP A 107 -13.51 -40.82 -24.66
CA TRP A 107 -12.13 -40.48 -24.92
C TRP A 107 -12.00 -39.64 -26.19
N ASP A 108 -11.08 -38.69 -26.22
CA ASP A 108 -10.73 -38.00 -27.45
C ASP A 108 -9.76 -38.80 -28.33
N SER A 109 -9.36 -38.22 -29.47
CA SER A 109 -8.40 -38.85 -30.39
C SER A 109 -7.01 -39.01 -29.80
N GLU A 110 -6.66 -38.24 -28.76
CA GLU A 110 -5.36 -38.28 -28.07
C GLU A 110 -5.38 -39.26 -26.90
N GLY A 111 -6.55 -39.84 -26.60
CA GLY A 111 -6.74 -40.77 -25.49
C GLY A 111 -6.94 -40.09 -24.14
N ASN A 112 -7.37 -38.81 -24.14
CA ASN A 112 -7.77 -38.11 -22.91
C ASN A 112 -9.28 -38.19 -22.72
N PRO A 113 -9.75 -38.11 -21.49
CA PRO A 113 -11.15 -38.09 -21.16
C PRO A 113 -11.87 -36.84 -21.61
N THR A 114 -13.05 -36.98 -22.21
CA THR A 114 -13.87 -35.88 -22.73
C THR A 114 -15.15 -35.63 -21.97
N LYS A 115 -15.69 -36.64 -21.29
CA LYS A 115 -16.86 -36.52 -20.42
C LYS A 115 -16.53 -36.93 -19.02
N ALA A 116 -17.02 -36.16 -18.08
CA ALA A 116 -16.70 -36.35 -16.69
C ALA A 116 -17.85 -35.94 -15.78
N THR A 117 -18.11 -36.76 -14.78
CA THR A 117 -18.95 -36.42 -13.64
C THR A 117 -18.08 -36.27 -12.43
N GLY A 118 -18.21 -35.17 -11.69
CA GLY A 118 -17.23 -34.73 -10.71
C GLY A 118 -16.95 -35.68 -9.57
N ILE A 119 -15.69 -35.86 -9.27
CA ILE A 119 -15.17 -36.39 -8.01
C ILE A 119 -14.13 -35.41 -7.47
N MET A 120 -14.00 -35.40 -6.16
CA MET A 120 -12.96 -34.61 -5.48
C MET A 120 -11.58 -34.85 -6.06
N ALA A 121 -10.90 -33.78 -6.39
CA ALA A 121 -9.51 -33.76 -6.82
C ALA A 121 -8.54 -34.15 -5.69
N GLY A 122 -7.32 -34.40 -6.05
CA GLY A 122 -6.23 -34.46 -5.12
C GLY A 122 -5.81 -35.88 -4.75
N ASP A 123 -5.36 -36.63 -5.74
CA ASP A 123 -4.68 -37.89 -5.47
C ASP A 123 -3.32 -37.67 -4.85
N SER A 124 -2.59 -36.69 -5.36
CA SER A 124 -1.23 -36.36 -4.85
C SER A 124 -0.91 -34.90 -5.07
N VAL A 125 0.00 -34.40 -4.25
CA VAL A 125 0.63 -33.09 -4.42
C VAL A 125 1.87 -33.24 -5.29
N VAL A 126 1.98 -32.48 -6.36
CA VAL A 126 3.16 -32.44 -7.24
C VAL A 126 4.19 -31.47 -6.67
N SER A 127 3.75 -30.27 -6.33
CA SER A 127 4.57 -29.23 -5.74
C SER A 127 3.78 -28.40 -4.74
N VAL A 128 4.49 -27.82 -3.78
CA VAL A 128 3.96 -26.81 -2.87
C VAL A 128 5.04 -25.79 -2.59
N GLN A 129 4.68 -24.51 -2.63
CA GLN A 129 5.62 -23.41 -2.42
C GLN A 129 4.95 -22.19 -1.79
N LEU A 130 5.74 -21.38 -1.10
CA LEU A 130 5.39 -20.00 -0.79
C LEU A 130 6.05 -19.09 -1.82
N ALA A 131 5.28 -18.14 -2.36
CA ALA A 131 5.76 -17.13 -3.29
C ALA A 131 5.46 -15.75 -2.74
N VAL A 132 6.46 -14.87 -2.75
CA VAL A 132 6.36 -13.47 -2.34
C VAL A 132 6.38 -12.63 -3.61
N TYR A 133 5.24 -12.08 -3.98
CA TYR A 133 5.06 -11.29 -5.20
C TYR A 133 5.20 -9.80 -4.94
N TYR A 134 5.92 -9.10 -5.81
CA TYR A 134 6.12 -7.66 -5.72
C TYR A 134 6.13 -7.02 -7.10
N SER A 135 5.68 -5.78 -7.20
CA SER A 135 5.65 -5.03 -8.45
C SER A 135 6.63 -3.86 -8.46
N SER A 136 7.09 -3.43 -7.29
CA SER A 136 7.95 -2.26 -7.15
C SER A 136 8.90 -2.37 -5.96
N TRP A 137 9.89 -1.48 -5.96
CA TRP A 137 10.90 -1.38 -4.90
C TRP A 137 11.44 0.05 -4.81
N PHE A 138 12.12 0.34 -3.73
CA PHE A 138 12.91 1.54 -3.55
C PHE A 138 14.38 1.18 -3.38
N GLY A 139 15.28 1.97 -3.96
CA GLY A 139 16.74 1.77 -3.88
C GLY A 139 17.31 0.96 -5.05
N ASP A 140 18.49 0.38 -4.84
CA ASP A 140 19.23 -0.34 -5.88
C ASP A 140 18.56 -1.68 -6.23
N SER A 141 18.16 -1.80 -7.49
CA SER A 141 17.48 -2.99 -8.02
C SER A 141 18.37 -4.23 -8.11
N LEU A 142 19.66 -4.06 -8.18
CA LEU A 142 20.65 -5.14 -8.34
C LEU A 142 21.32 -5.54 -7.01
N ASN A 143 21.00 -4.84 -5.94
CA ASN A 143 21.55 -5.13 -4.63
C ASN A 143 21.22 -6.57 -4.19
N ALA A 144 22.23 -7.29 -3.71
CA ALA A 144 22.08 -8.65 -3.22
C ALA A 144 21.48 -8.66 -1.82
N CYS A 145 20.27 -9.14 -1.71
CA CYS A 145 19.53 -9.29 -0.46
C CYS A 145 19.23 -10.75 -0.15
N ARG A 146 18.85 -11.04 1.09
CA ARG A 146 18.39 -12.38 1.49
C ARG A 146 17.12 -12.28 2.30
N MET A 147 16.11 -13.02 1.87
CA MET A 147 14.80 -13.14 2.50
C MET A 147 14.68 -14.44 3.26
N SER A 148 14.11 -14.38 4.45
CA SER A 148 13.72 -15.53 5.25
C SER A 148 12.23 -15.47 5.56
N ILE A 149 11.58 -16.63 5.45
CA ILE A 149 10.15 -16.78 5.79
C ILE A 149 10.02 -17.74 6.97
N TYR A 150 9.27 -17.31 7.97
CA TYR A 150 8.95 -18.10 9.17
C TYR A 150 7.44 -18.31 9.26
N GLU A 151 7.05 -19.50 9.71
CA GLU A 151 5.67 -19.79 10.00
C GLU A 151 5.24 -19.18 11.35
N LEU A 152 4.03 -18.65 11.39
CA LEU A 152 3.42 -18.13 12.61
C LEU A 152 2.82 -19.29 13.45
N ASP A 153 3.01 -19.23 14.75
CA ASP A 153 2.40 -20.14 15.72
C ASP A 153 1.12 -19.58 16.37
N LYS A 154 0.86 -18.28 16.19
CA LYS A 154 -0.31 -17.56 16.68
C LYS A 154 -0.96 -16.74 15.57
N LYS A 155 -2.28 -16.53 15.69
CA LYS A 155 -3.01 -15.56 14.88
C LYS A 155 -2.52 -14.14 15.13
N LEU A 156 -2.62 -13.30 14.12
CA LEU A 156 -2.29 -11.88 14.26
C LEU A 156 -3.41 -11.12 15.00
N ASP A 157 -3.00 -10.16 15.80
CA ASP A 157 -3.92 -9.24 16.46
C ASP A 157 -4.46 -8.19 15.48
N LYS A 158 -5.64 -7.67 15.76
CA LYS A 158 -6.23 -6.59 14.97
C LYS A 158 -5.48 -5.27 15.11
N ASN A 159 -4.70 -5.09 16.16
CA ASN A 159 -3.88 -3.91 16.38
C ASN A 159 -2.61 -3.98 15.51
N ARG A 160 -2.52 -3.08 14.52
CA ARG A 160 -1.48 -3.11 13.48
C ARG A 160 -0.58 -1.89 13.58
N TYR A 161 0.13 -1.81 14.70
CA TYR A 161 1.15 -0.79 14.87
C TYR A 161 2.48 -1.23 14.27
N THR A 162 3.19 -0.30 13.66
CA THR A 162 4.47 -0.56 12.96
C THR A 162 5.64 -0.95 13.87
N ASN A 163 5.45 -0.92 15.18
CA ASN A 163 6.39 -1.45 16.17
C ASN A 163 6.04 -2.86 16.67
N ILE A 164 5.19 -3.58 15.93
CA ILE A 164 4.85 -4.97 16.26
C ILE A 164 6.13 -5.79 16.47
N ASN A 165 6.13 -6.62 17.51
CA ASN A 165 7.23 -7.53 17.79
C ASN A 165 6.95 -8.90 17.15
N PRO A 166 7.61 -9.28 16.03
CA PRO A 166 7.34 -10.54 15.37
C PRO A 166 7.63 -11.78 16.24
N GLU A 167 8.57 -11.69 17.19
CA GLU A 167 8.93 -12.79 18.07
C GLU A 167 7.81 -13.25 19.01
N GLU A 168 6.72 -12.49 19.10
CA GLU A 168 5.52 -12.88 19.83
C GLU A 168 4.63 -13.84 19.04
N TYR A 169 4.86 -13.97 17.72
CA TYR A 169 3.99 -14.70 16.80
C TYR A 169 4.66 -15.93 16.17
N TYR A 170 5.96 -16.14 16.38
CA TYR A 170 6.66 -17.36 15.94
C TYR A 170 7.76 -17.76 16.91
N ASN A 171 8.06 -19.04 16.96
CA ASN A 171 9.13 -19.54 17.81
C ASN A 171 10.46 -19.52 17.05
N LYS A 172 11.30 -18.52 17.31
CA LYS A 172 12.62 -18.38 16.67
C LYS A 172 13.60 -19.50 17.00
N TYR A 173 13.36 -20.26 18.06
CA TYR A 173 14.22 -21.38 18.49
C TYR A 173 13.76 -22.71 17.90
N ASP A 174 12.60 -22.80 17.30
CA ASP A 174 12.15 -23.99 16.58
C ASP A 174 12.68 -23.96 15.14
N PRO A 175 13.58 -24.87 14.75
CA PRO A 175 14.08 -24.94 13.37
C PRO A 175 12.97 -25.14 12.34
N LYS A 176 11.83 -25.71 12.74
CA LYS A 176 10.68 -25.95 11.86
C LYS A 176 9.89 -24.69 11.54
N SER A 177 10.06 -23.64 12.34
CA SER A 177 9.42 -22.35 12.04
C SER A 177 9.99 -21.70 10.78
N LEU A 178 11.26 -21.93 10.44
CA LEU A 178 11.89 -21.45 9.21
C LEU A 178 11.41 -22.28 8.03
N LEU A 179 10.52 -21.73 7.22
CA LEU A 179 10.00 -22.36 6.02
C LEU A 179 10.94 -22.25 4.83
N GLY A 180 11.74 -21.18 4.78
CA GLY A 180 12.73 -21.03 3.71
C GLY A 180 13.61 -19.80 3.87
N ARG A 181 14.73 -19.83 3.15
CA ARG A 181 15.69 -18.74 3.04
C ARG A 181 16.24 -18.68 1.64
N LYS A 182 16.21 -17.49 1.00
CA LYS A 182 16.65 -17.32 -0.39
C LYS A 182 17.30 -15.96 -0.59
N ALA A 183 18.41 -15.98 -1.35
CA ALA A 183 18.98 -14.74 -1.88
C ALA A 183 18.15 -14.24 -3.04
N TYR A 184 18.05 -12.91 -3.17
CA TYR A 184 17.33 -12.26 -4.25
C TYR A 184 17.94 -10.88 -4.57
N SER A 185 17.60 -10.35 -5.72
CA SER A 185 17.70 -8.93 -6.08
C SER A 185 16.34 -8.45 -6.57
N ALA A 186 16.02 -7.16 -6.41
CA ALA A 186 14.72 -6.63 -6.82
C ALA A 186 14.52 -6.78 -8.34
N PHE A 187 15.57 -6.65 -9.11
CA PHE A 187 15.60 -7.02 -10.52
C PHE A 187 16.36 -8.34 -10.68
N ASP A 188 15.64 -9.43 -10.87
CA ASP A 188 16.25 -10.76 -11.06
C ASP A 188 16.81 -10.88 -12.47
N THR A 189 18.13 -10.77 -12.60
CA THR A 189 18.84 -10.87 -13.89
C THR A 189 18.83 -12.27 -14.50
N SER A 190 18.45 -13.30 -13.75
CA SER A 190 18.32 -14.66 -14.26
C SER A 190 17.08 -14.87 -15.13
N VAL A 191 16.09 -13.98 -15.02
CA VAL A 191 14.87 -14.01 -15.83
C VAL A 191 15.16 -13.35 -17.19
N PRO A 192 15.07 -14.08 -18.31
CA PRO A 192 15.29 -13.52 -19.65
C PRO A 192 14.26 -12.43 -19.98
N ASP A 193 14.67 -11.45 -20.78
CA ASP A 193 13.78 -10.37 -21.22
C ASP A 193 12.58 -10.89 -22.02
N SER A 194 12.73 -11.98 -22.76
CA SER A 194 11.63 -12.64 -23.47
C SER A 194 10.52 -13.14 -22.57
N VAL A 195 10.85 -13.54 -21.33
CA VAL A 195 9.88 -13.94 -20.30
C VAL A 195 9.36 -12.72 -19.56
N ARG A 196 10.26 -11.83 -19.18
CA ARG A 196 9.93 -10.63 -18.39
C ARG A 196 8.94 -9.70 -19.09
N PHE A 197 9.10 -9.53 -20.41
CA PHE A 197 8.29 -8.62 -21.21
C PHE A 197 7.26 -9.34 -22.08
N GLU A 198 7.03 -10.64 -21.83
CA GLU A 198 5.96 -11.38 -22.47
C GLU A 198 4.60 -10.79 -22.10
N LYS A 199 3.73 -10.68 -23.09
CA LYS A 199 2.38 -10.14 -22.92
C LYS A 199 1.35 -11.16 -23.36
N ASP A 200 0.24 -11.18 -22.65
CA ASP A 200 -0.94 -11.92 -23.05
C ASP A 200 -1.65 -11.26 -24.25
N ASN A 201 -2.75 -11.91 -24.71
CA ASN A 201 -3.55 -11.42 -25.84
C ASN A 201 -4.21 -10.05 -25.58
N ASN A 202 -4.29 -9.61 -24.32
CA ASN A 202 -4.86 -8.33 -23.92
C ASN A 202 -3.79 -7.24 -23.73
N GLY A 203 -2.50 -7.60 -23.90
CA GLY A 203 -1.37 -6.69 -23.76
C GLY A 203 -0.83 -6.53 -22.34
N TYR A 204 -1.27 -7.33 -21.38
CA TYR A 204 -0.76 -7.36 -20.00
C TYR A 204 0.48 -8.25 -19.91
N TYR A 205 1.46 -7.83 -19.10
CA TYR A 205 2.63 -8.66 -18.81
C TYR A 205 2.21 -9.93 -18.07
N THR A 206 2.72 -11.08 -18.52
CA THR A 206 2.46 -12.39 -17.91
C THR A 206 3.40 -12.70 -16.76
N PHE A 207 4.60 -12.13 -16.79
CA PHE A 207 5.58 -12.30 -15.74
C PHE A 207 5.31 -11.35 -14.55
N TYR A 208 5.24 -11.93 -13.36
CA TYR A 208 5.12 -11.20 -12.11
C TYR A 208 6.36 -11.45 -11.25
N PRO A 209 7.15 -10.42 -10.89
CA PRO A 209 8.36 -10.61 -10.07
C PRO A 209 8.02 -11.26 -8.74
N ASN A 210 8.79 -12.27 -8.37
CA ASN A 210 8.56 -13.01 -7.12
C ASN A 210 9.81 -13.67 -6.58
N VAL A 211 9.76 -13.99 -5.29
CA VAL A 211 10.74 -14.85 -4.62
C VAL A 211 10.02 -16.09 -4.10
N THR A 212 10.34 -17.26 -4.65
CA THR A 212 9.68 -18.52 -4.31
C THR A 212 10.48 -19.35 -3.32
N PHE A 213 9.79 -20.03 -2.42
CA PHE A 213 10.32 -20.93 -1.40
C PHE A 213 9.63 -22.27 -1.53
N PRO A 214 10.28 -23.27 -2.15
CA PRO A 214 9.74 -24.63 -2.21
C PRO A 214 9.57 -25.20 -0.81
N LEU A 215 8.42 -25.79 -0.54
CA LEU A 215 8.12 -26.50 0.70
C LEU A 215 8.17 -28.01 0.49
N ASP A 216 8.34 -28.76 1.58
CA ASP A 216 8.31 -30.19 1.48
C ASP A 216 6.94 -30.70 1.05
N ARG A 217 6.90 -31.36 -0.10
CA ARG A 217 5.69 -31.83 -0.74
C ARG A 217 4.86 -32.73 0.17
N LYS A 218 5.52 -33.66 0.87
CA LYS A 218 4.83 -34.65 1.68
C LYS A 218 4.32 -34.04 2.98
N THR A 219 5.20 -33.45 3.76
CA THR A 219 4.83 -32.97 5.10
C THR A 219 3.93 -31.75 5.04
N PHE A 220 4.16 -30.84 4.09
CA PHE A 220 3.37 -29.61 3.99
C PHE A 220 2.18 -29.80 3.03
N GLY A 221 2.40 -30.29 1.83
CA GLY A 221 1.35 -30.43 0.83
C GLY A 221 0.38 -31.57 1.12
N GLU A 222 0.90 -32.81 1.23
CA GLU A 222 0.05 -33.99 1.40
C GLU A 222 -0.53 -34.12 2.81
N ASP A 223 0.35 -34.12 3.84
CA ASP A 223 -0.09 -34.39 5.21
C ASP A 223 -0.83 -33.21 5.83
N ARG A 224 -0.40 -31.98 5.58
CA ARG A 224 -0.93 -30.80 6.25
C ARG A 224 -2.09 -30.14 5.49
N ILE A 225 -2.05 -30.06 4.16
CA ILE A 225 -3.11 -29.41 3.38
C ILE A 225 -4.10 -30.46 2.85
N LEU A 226 -3.64 -31.38 2.00
CA LEU A 226 -4.54 -32.27 1.29
C LEU A 226 -5.24 -33.28 2.20
N LYS A 227 -4.50 -33.90 3.13
CA LYS A 227 -5.07 -34.83 4.09
C LYS A 227 -6.03 -34.14 5.05
N VAL A 228 -5.65 -32.97 5.58
CA VAL A 228 -6.50 -32.20 6.48
C VAL A 228 -7.77 -31.72 5.75
N TYR A 229 -7.67 -31.33 4.48
CA TYR A 229 -8.84 -31.00 3.68
C TYR A 229 -9.81 -32.19 3.53
N ARG A 230 -9.30 -33.41 3.33
CA ARG A 230 -10.12 -34.61 3.20
C ARG A 230 -10.79 -35.02 4.51
N GLU A 231 -10.07 -34.90 5.62
CA GLU A 231 -10.57 -35.28 6.95
C GLU A 231 -11.47 -34.20 7.56
N HIS A 232 -11.17 -32.93 7.28
CA HIS A 232 -11.79 -31.74 7.90
C HIS A 232 -12.06 -30.63 6.86
N PRO A 233 -12.92 -30.85 5.86
CA PRO A 233 -13.22 -29.84 4.85
C PRO A 233 -13.79 -28.55 5.46
N GLU A 234 -14.41 -28.64 6.65
CA GLU A 234 -14.92 -27.49 7.38
C GLU A 234 -13.83 -26.50 7.79
N TYR A 235 -12.56 -26.90 7.88
CA TYR A 235 -11.43 -26.01 8.19
C TYR A 235 -11.08 -25.07 7.01
N PHE A 236 -11.54 -25.42 5.81
CA PHE A 236 -11.35 -24.63 4.59
C PHE A 236 -12.59 -23.85 4.19
N LYS A 237 -13.56 -23.72 5.09
CA LYS A 237 -14.83 -23.04 4.80
C LYS A 237 -14.67 -21.52 4.63
N ASN A 238 -13.75 -20.93 5.35
CA ASN A 238 -13.42 -19.50 5.31
C ASN A 238 -12.04 -19.23 5.90
N SER A 239 -11.57 -17.98 5.79
CA SER A 239 -10.25 -17.58 6.29
C SER A 239 -10.06 -17.79 7.78
N ASP A 240 -11.07 -17.49 8.60
CA ASP A 240 -10.96 -17.59 10.07
C ASP A 240 -10.67 -19.03 10.53
N THR A 241 -11.40 -20.01 9.97
CA THR A 241 -11.20 -21.42 10.28
C THR A 241 -9.88 -21.94 9.71
N PHE A 242 -9.52 -21.54 8.51
CA PHE A 242 -8.26 -21.91 7.87
C PHE A 242 -7.05 -21.41 8.68
N ILE A 243 -7.05 -20.13 9.04
CA ILE A 243 -5.97 -19.52 9.83
C ILE A 243 -5.87 -20.17 11.22
N ASP A 244 -7.00 -20.48 11.85
CA ASP A 244 -7.00 -21.09 13.18
C ASP A 244 -6.53 -22.54 13.17
N LYS A 245 -6.94 -23.35 12.19
CA LYS A 245 -6.79 -24.80 12.18
C LYS A 245 -5.72 -25.34 11.23
N VAL A 246 -5.40 -24.61 10.15
CA VAL A 246 -4.53 -25.12 9.08
C VAL A 246 -3.22 -24.35 9.01
N PHE A 247 -3.28 -23.04 8.79
CA PHE A 247 -2.09 -22.23 8.57
C PHE A 247 -2.27 -20.78 9.06
N LYS A 248 -1.54 -20.42 10.10
CA LYS A 248 -1.70 -19.13 10.78
C LYS A 248 -1.07 -17.95 10.06
N GLY A 249 -0.28 -18.21 9.02
CA GLY A 249 0.40 -17.19 8.25
C GLY A 249 1.91 -17.23 8.35
N VAL A 250 2.54 -16.17 7.87
CA VAL A 250 4.01 -16.09 7.78
C VAL A 250 4.54 -14.76 8.28
N TYR A 251 5.76 -14.80 8.81
CA TYR A 251 6.63 -13.65 9.03
C TYR A 251 7.71 -13.63 7.95
N VAL A 252 7.81 -12.53 7.23
CA VAL A 252 8.78 -12.33 6.14
C VAL A 252 9.74 -11.22 6.53
N LYS A 253 11.05 -11.52 6.52
CA LYS A 253 12.09 -10.54 6.83
C LYS A 253 13.27 -10.61 5.88
N SER A 254 13.96 -9.49 5.72
CA SER A 254 15.32 -9.46 5.18
C SER A 254 16.31 -9.69 6.30
N ASP A 255 17.25 -10.61 6.11
CA ASP A 255 18.30 -10.89 7.08
C ASP A 255 19.72 -10.66 6.52
N LEU A 256 19.79 -10.11 5.29
CA LEU A 256 21.02 -9.66 4.64
C LEU A 256 20.66 -8.66 3.53
N GLY A 257 21.50 -7.67 3.35
CA GLY A 257 21.40 -6.64 2.32
C GLY A 257 21.02 -5.27 2.92
N ASP A 258 21.52 -4.21 2.29
CA ASP A 258 21.23 -2.82 2.63
C ASP A 258 21.20 -2.01 1.33
N GLY A 259 20.19 -1.18 1.14
CA GLY A 259 20.01 -0.36 -0.06
C GLY A 259 18.79 -0.69 -0.90
N THR A 260 17.95 -1.66 -0.48
CA THR A 260 16.74 -2.03 -1.24
C THR A 260 15.59 -2.37 -0.31
N ILE A 261 14.42 -1.80 -0.58
CA ILE A 261 13.14 -2.15 0.05
C ILE A 261 12.19 -2.63 -1.03
N LEU A 262 11.71 -3.88 -0.94
CA LEU A 262 10.63 -4.38 -1.80
C LEU A 262 9.27 -3.95 -1.29
N TYR A 263 8.37 -3.65 -2.21
CA TYR A 263 6.95 -3.42 -1.98
C TYR A 263 6.19 -4.67 -2.41
N VAL A 264 5.87 -5.50 -1.42
CA VAL A 264 5.24 -6.81 -1.62
C VAL A 264 3.74 -6.61 -1.79
N ASP A 265 3.22 -7.07 -2.92
CA ASP A 265 1.79 -6.99 -3.22
C ASP A 265 1.00 -8.07 -2.48
N TYR A 266 1.52 -9.29 -2.48
CA TYR A 266 0.94 -10.41 -1.73
C TYR A 266 1.93 -11.56 -1.54
N VAL A 267 1.63 -12.42 -0.58
CA VAL A 267 2.28 -13.72 -0.37
C VAL A 267 1.25 -14.79 -0.70
N ALA A 268 1.66 -15.80 -1.45
CA ALA A 268 0.81 -16.92 -1.80
C ALA A 268 1.42 -18.26 -1.37
N LEU A 269 0.59 -19.13 -0.81
CA LEU A 269 0.85 -20.55 -0.70
C LEU A 269 0.21 -21.21 -1.92
N GLU A 270 1.04 -21.73 -2.80
CA GLU A 270 0.65 -22.31 -4.07
C GLU A 270 0.86 -23.80 -4.05
N MET A 271 -0.08 -24.54 -4.56
CA MET A 271 -0.01 -26.00 -4.62
C MET A 271 -0.45 -26.51 -5.97
N GLU A 272 0.36 -27.38 -6.58
CA GLU A 272 0.02 -28.13 -7.76
C GLU A 272 -0.41 -29.54 -7.37
N LEU A 273 -1.57 -29.95 -7.85
CA LEU A 273 -2.14 -31.28 -7.64
C LEU A 273 -2.10 -32.08 -8.93
N CYS A 274 -1.83 -33.38 -8.79
CA CYS A 274 -2.01 -34.36 -9.81
C CYS A 274 -3.10 -35.33 -9.37
N THR A 275 -4.03 -35.65 -10.26
CA THR A 275 -5.15 -36.51 -9.95
C THR A 275 -5.41 -37.47 -11.11
N HIS A 276 -5.86 -38.68 -10.78
CA HIS A 276 -6.29 -39.66 -11.78
C HIS A 276 -7.74 -39.42 -12.15
N TYR A 277 -8.03 -39.57 -13.43
CA TYR A 277 -9.42 -39.77 -13.83
C TYR A 277 -9.86 -41.16 -13.41
N THR A 278 -11.09 -41.29 -12.96
CA THR A 278 -11.65 -42.55 -12.49
C THR A 278 -12.89 -42.97 -13.28
N ASN A 279 -13.05 -44.25 -13.43
CA ASN A 279 -14.28 -44.83 -13.96
C ASN A 279 -15.44 -44.49 -12.99
N ASP A 280 -16.57 -44.02 -13.54
CA ASP A 280 -17.70 -43.55 -12.71
C ASP A 280 -18.52 -44.66 -12.05
N THR A 281 -18.39 -45.87 -12.51
CA THR A 281 -19.08 -47.03 -11.91
C THR A 281 -18.19 -47.74 -10.89
N THR A 282 -16.92 -47.95 -11.21
CA THR A 282 -16.02 -48.76 -10.39
C THR A 282 -15.11 -47.95 -9.50
N GLY A 283 -14.91 -46.62 -9.76
CA GLY A 283 -13.95 -45.78 -9.06
C GLY A 283 -12.49 -46.10 -9.36
N VAL A 284 -12.20 -46.99 -10.30
CA VAL A 284 -10.86 -47.39 -10.66
C VAL A 284 -10.21 -46.33 -11.55
N ALA A 285 -8.93 -46.04 -11.33
CA ALA A 285 -8.16 -45.11 -12.14
C ALA A 285 -8.15 -45.52 -13.62
N LEU A 286 -8.42 -44.56 -14.49
CA LEU A 286 -8.44 -44.78 -15.92
C LEU A 286 -7.02 -44.70 -16.50
N LYS A 287 -6.86 -45.47 -17.59
CA LYS A 287 -5.61 -45.46 -18.36
C LYS A 287 -5.91 -44.96 -19.79
N LYS A 288 -4.93 -44.31 -20.39
CA LYS A 288 -4.97 -43.96 -21.82
C LYS A 288 -4.92 -45.22 -22.67
N LYS A 289 -5.20 -45.09 -23.99
CA LYS A 289 -5.17 -46.19 -24.95
C LYS A 289 -3.80 -46.88 -25.05
N ASP A 290 -2.73 -46.17 -24.74
CA ASP A 290 -1.36 -46.67 -24.72
C ASP A 290 -0.99 -47.39 -23.38
N GLY A 291 -1.90 -47.46 -22.45
CA GLY A 291 -1.72 -48.07 -21.14
C GLY A 291 -1.12 -47.15 -20.06
N THR A 292 -0.77 -45.92 -20.40
CA THR A 292 -0.31 -44.93 -19.41
C THR A 292 -1.48 -44.38 -18.58
N ASP A 293 -1.16 -43.84 -17.39
CA ASP A 293 -2.18 -43.28 -16.51
C ASP A 293 -2.80 -42.01 -17.13
N SER A 294 -4.13 -41.90 -17.02
CA SER A 294 -4.85 -40.70 -17.41
C SER A 294 -4.86 -39.72 -16.24
N LEU A 295 -3.97 -38.71 -16.34
CA LEU A 295 -3.72 -37.75 -15.27
C LEU A 295 -4.21 -36.37 -15.67
N ARG A 296 -4.64 -35.60 -14.66
CA ARG A 296 -4.92 -34.16 -14.75
C ARG A 296 -4.06 -33.44 -13.73
N TYR A 297 -3.42 -32.38 -14.17
CA TYR A 297 -2.67 -31.45 -13.34
C TYR A 297 -3.51 -30.21 -13.05
N ILE A 298 -3.53 -29.78 -11.80
CA ILE A 298 -4.31 -28.64 -11.31
C ILE A 298 -3.33 -27.72 -10.58
N THR A 299 -3.01 -26.60 -11.18
CA THR A 299 -1.95 -25.66 -10.71
C THR A 299 -2.47 -24.50 -9.86
N ASN A 300 -3.78 -24.33 -9.69
CA ASN A 300 -4.35 -23.09 -9.16
C ASN A 300 -4.95 -23.21 -7.76
N THR A 301 -4.37 -24.06 -6.90
CA THR A 301 -4.74 -24.04 -5.48
C THR A 301 -3.89 -23.00 -4.79
N ILE A 302 -4.45 -21.83 -4.51
CA ILE A 302 -3.74 -20.67 -4.00
C ILE A 302 -4.45 -20.14 -2.75
N PHE A 303 -3.68 -20.01 -1.65
CA PHE A 303 -4.07 -19.26 -0.47
C PHE A 303 -3.18 -18.02 -0.40
N ALA A 304 -3.74 -16.83 -0.54
CA ALA A 304 -2.96 -15.61 -0.68
C ALA A 304 -3.28 -14.58 0.40
N SER A 305 -2.32 -13.73 0.74
CA SER A 305 -2.57 -12.57 1.57
C SER A 305 -3.40 -11.55 0.78
N THR A 306 -4.63 -11.34 1.20
CA THR A 306 -5.57 -10.42 0.58
C THR A 306 -5.98 -9.35 1.59
N LYS A 307 -6.82 -8.40 1.18
CA LYS A 307 -7.32 -7.34 2.06
C LYS A 307 -8.25 -7.85 3.17
N GLU A 308 -8.75 -9.07 3.05
CA GLU A 308 -9.65 -9.72 4.00
C GLU A 308 -8.91 -10.26 5.24
N VAL A 309 -7.61 -10.52 5.11
CA VAL A 309 -6.79 -11.04 6.21
C VAL A 309 -5.89 -9.97 6.82
N ILE A 310 -5.33 -10.27 7.97
CA ILE A 310 -4.47 -9.33 8.69
C ILE A 310 -3.07 -9.36 8.07
N GLN A 311 -2.56 -8.17 7.79
CA GLN A 311 -1.17 -7.91 7.48
C GLN A 311 -0.65 -6.80 8.39
N ALA A 312 0.52 -6.98 8.96
CA ALA A 312 1.17 -6.01 9.84
C ALA A 312 2.62 -5.81 9.43
N ASN A 313 2.99 -4.57 9.17
CA ASN A 313 4.36 -4.19 8.87
C ASN A 313 5.10 -3.77 10.14
N GLN A 314 6.35 -4.16 10.27
CA GLN A 314 7.29 -3.63 11.23
C GLN A 314 8.22 -2.63 10.54
N PHE A 315 8.41 -1.45 11.18
CA PHE A 315 9.39 -0.46 10.76
C PHE A 315 10.32 -0.15 11.93
N LEU A 316 11.59 -0.42 11.75
CA LEU A 316 12.65 -0.10 12.71
C LEU A 316 13.50 1.02 12.15
N ASN A 317 13.57 2.13 12.87
CA ASN A 317 14.40 3.28 12.50
C ASN A 317 15.64 3.35 13.39
N SER A 318 16.71 3.94 12.87
CA SER A 318 17.89 4.28 13.67
C SER A 318 17.60 5.40 14.67
N ASP A 319 18.43 5.54 15.70
CA ASP A 319 18.29 6.61 16.69
C ASP A 319 18.52 8.02 16.11
N LEU A 320 19.13 8.15 14.94
CA LEU A 320 19.32 9.42 14.23
C LEU A 320 17.98 10.14 13.98
N ILE A 321 16.88 9.42 13.89
CA ILE A 321 15.52 9.97 13.80
C ILE A 321 15.19 10.89 14.98
N LYS A 322 15.63 10.55 16.20
CA LYS A 322 15.40 11.37 17.41
C LYS A 322 16.22 12.64 17.37
N GLU A 323 17.46 12.55 16.89
CA GLU A 323 18.35 13.70 16.73
C GLU A 323 17.78 14.68 15.70
N LYS A 324 17.32 14.17 14.56
CA LYS A 324 16.64 14.96 13.52
C LYS A 324 15.34 15.60 14.01
N ALA A 325 14.54 14.89 14.78
CA ALA A 325 13.32 15.45 15.38
C ALA A 325 13.61 16.59 16.38
N ALA A 326 14.78 16.62 16.99
CA ALA A 326 15.19 17.66 17.93
C ALA A 326 15.86 18.87 17.26
N GLU A 327 16.10 18.84 15.96
CA GLU A 327 16.74 19.94 15.22
C GLU A 327 15.87 21.20 15.24
N PRO A 328 16.41 22.37 15.66
CA PRO A 328 15.60 23.56 15.84
C PRO A 328 15.39 24.40 14.57
N GLN A 329 16.20 24.20 13.53
CA GLN A 329 16.20 25.07 12.34
C GLN A 329 15.19 24.62 11.28
N HIS A 330 14.95 23.33 11.16
CA HIS A 330 14.05 22.74 10.20
C HIS A 330 13.12 21.74 10.87
N THR A 331 11.99 21.47 10.24
CA THR A 331 11.10 20.39 10.64
C THR A 331 11.01 19.36 9.55
N TYR A 332 10.86 18.11 9.96
CA TYR A 332 10.95 16.96 9.06
C TYR A 332 9.68 16.12 9.11
N ILE A 333 9.40 15.46 8.01
CA ILE A 333 8.37 14.41 7.91
C ILE A 333 9.06 13.19 7.34
N LYS A 334 8.95 12.05 8.03
CA LYS A 334 9.37 10.75 7.54
C LYS A 334 8.27 9.73 7.78
N SER A 335 7.71 9.22 6.69
CA SER A 335 6.63 8.22 6.68
C SER A 335 7.22 6.80 6.39
N PRO A 336 6.53 5.72 6.83
CA PRO A 336 5.26 5.71 7.57
C PRO A 336 5.41 5.96 9.07
N ALA A 337 6.54 5.57 9.65
CA ALA A 337 6.92 5.90 11.04
C ALA A 337 8.26 6.61 11.02
N GLY A 338 8.52 7.46 11.99
CA GLY A 338 9.77 8.18 12.14
C GLY A 338 9.57 9.60 12.65
N ILE A 339 9.22 10.55 11.81
CA ILE A 339 9.10 11.96 12.22
C ILE A 339 7.82 12.56 11.68
N PHE A 340 7.08 13.24 12.54
CA PHE A 340 5.94 14.08 12.15
C PHE A 340 6.24 15.54 12.50
N THR A 341 5.68 16.45 11.72
CA THR A 341 5.71 17.89 12.00
C THR A 341 4.42 18.34 12.65
N GLU A 342 4.53 18.98 13.82
CA GLU A 342 3.43 19.67 14.49
C GLU A 342 3.45 21.14 14.09
N ALA A 343 2.31 21.67 13.66
CA ALA A 343 2.10 23.10 13.42
C ALA A 343 1.32 23.68 14.60
N ILE A 344 1.89 24.72 15.24
CA ILE A 344 1.30 25.39 16.39
C ILE A 344 0.72 26.71 15.90
N MET A 345 -0.59 26.80 15.86
CA MET A 345 -1.32 27.98 15.41
C MET A 345 -1.30 29.04 16.51
N PRO A 346 -1.00 30.32 16.20
CA PRO A 346 -0.98 31.40 17.17
C PRO A 346 -2.38 31.93 17.46
N TYR A 347 -3.26 31.10 18.06
CA TYR A 347 -4.68 31.42 18.25
C TYR A 347 -4.92 32.71 19.04
N ASP A 348 -4.14 33.01 20.09
CA ASP A 348 -4.26 34.23 20.86
C ASP A 348 -4.02 35.49 19.99
N SER A 349 -3.00 35.43 19.12
CA SER A 349 -2.70 36.54 18.22
C SER A 349 -3.77 36.72 17.13
N ILE A 350 -4.33 35.59 16.63
CA ILE A 350 -5.42 35.58 15.67
C ILE A 350 -6.67 36.17 16.30
N TYR A 351 -7.05 35.67 17.49
CA TYR A 351 -8.22 36.14 18.24
C TYR A 351 -8.13 37.65 18.52
N ASN A 352 -7.08 38.11 19.15
CA ASN A 352 -6.90 39.50 19.53
C ASN A 352 -6.93 40.48 18.32
N LYS A 353 -6.44 40.03 17.16
CA LYS A 353 -6.38 40.88 15.96
C LYS A 353 -7.65 40.83 15.12
N LEU A 354 -8.42 39.75 15.15
CA LEU A 354 -9.58 39.50 14.29
C LEU A 354 -10.89 39.34 15.08
N THR A 355 -10.97 39.87 16.30
CA THR A 355 -12.12 39.71 17.18
C THR A 355 -13.44 40.18 16.54
N ASN A 356 -13.37 41.19 15.69
CA ASN A 356 -14.56 41.78 15.03
C ASN A 356 -14.74 41.27 13.59
N ASP A 357 -13.89 40.37 13.12
CA ASP A 357 -13.88 39.91 11.74
C ASP A 357 -14.51 38.53 11.62
N THR A 358 -15.12 38.28 10.47
CA THR A 358 -15.60 36.95 10.09
C THR A 358 -14.52 36.27 9.19
N LEU A 359 -14.02 35.12 9.60
CA LEU A 359 -13.04 34.38 8.82
C LEU A 359 -13.73 33.65 7.66
N ASN A 360 -13.48 34.08 6.44
CA ASN A 360 -14.00 33.43 5.23
C ASN A 360 -13.09 32.23 4.81
N ALA A 361 -11.78 32.38 4.96
CA ALA A 361 -10.81 31.35 4.63
C ALA A 361 -9.56 31.50 5.51
N VAL A 362 -8.98 30.38 5.86
CA VAL A 362 -7.67 30.28 6.54
C VAL A 362 -6.76 29.41 5.69
N LYS A 363 -5.75 30.04 5.09
CA LYS A 363 -4.75 29.35 4.27
C LYS A 363 -3.55 29.01 5.12
N LEU A 364 -3.10 27.76 5.10
CA LEU A 364 -1.87 27.32 5.74
C LEU A 364 -0.90 26.81 4.68
N THR A 365 0.34 27.31 4.72
CA THR A 365 1.35 26.97 3.72
C THR A 365 2.64 26.50 4.41
N PHE A 366 3.17 25.38 3.96
CA PHE A 366 4.49 24.88 4.32
C PHE A 366 5.39 24.92 3.10
N THR A 367 6.54 25.56 3.21
CA THR A 367 7.55 25.55 2.15
C THR A 367 8.52 24.40 2.41
N ASN A 368 8.68 23.54 1.41
CA ASN A 368 9.61 22.46 1.49
C ASN A 368 11.05 22.96 1.38
N TYR A 369 11.96 22.33 2.11
CA TYR A 369 13.37 22.65 2.08
C TYR A 369 14.03 21.96 0.88
N ASN A 370 14.77 22.72 0.08
CA ASN A 370 15.49 22.17 -1.05
C ASN A 370 16.82 21.57 -0.56
N ILE A 371 16.88 20.24 -0.53
CA ILE A 371 18.12 19.52 -0.31
C ILE A 371 18.68 19.15 -1.68
N ASN A 372 19.83 19.70 -2.05
CA ASN A 372 20.61 19.18 -3.16
C ASN A 372 21.39 17.97 -2.62
N SER A 373 20.86 16.79 -2.81
CA SER A 373 21.54 15.56 -2.46
C SER A 373 22.18 14.96 -3.71
N ASP A 374 23.48 14.71 -3.67
CA ASP A 374 24.18 13.93 -4.68
C ASP A 374 23.95 12.41 -4.51
N TYR A 375 23.11 12.03 -3.55
CA TYR A 375 22.80 10.65 -3.25
C TYR A 375 21.75 10.10 -4.24
N GLU A 376 22.11 9.04 -4.95
CA GLU A 376 21.31 8.48 -6.06
C GLU A 376 19.90 8.06 -5.63
N TYR A 377 19.77 7.54 -4.41
CA TYR A 377 18.49 7.02 -3.87
C TYR A 377 17.98 7.88 -2.72
N SER A 378 18.03 9.20 -2.85
CA SER A 378 17.47 10.09 -1.84
C SER A 378 15.95 9.93 -1.72
N MET A 379 15.44 9.98 -0.49
CA MET A 379 13.99 10.00 -0.26
C MET A 379 13.41 11.32 -0.74
N SER A 380 12.44 11.25 -1.64
CA SER A 380 11.72 12.41 -2.14
C SER A 380 10.71 12.93 -1.12
N ALA A 381 10.36 14.21 -1.23
CA ALA A 381 9.25 14.78 -0.49
C ALA A 381 7.95 14.01 -0.79
N PRO A 382 7.09 13.73 0.21
CA PRO A 382 5.81 13.06 -0.02
C PRO A 382 4.94 13.83 -1.02
N ASN A 383 4.31 13.12 -1.95
CA ASN A 383 3.37 13.76 -2.87
C ASN A 383 2.17 14.34 -2.12
N ASP A 384 1.63 13.61 -1.17
CA ASP A 384 0.45 14.01 -0.41
C ASP A 384 0.77 14.06 1.08
N VAL A 385 0.24 15.07 1.76
CA VAL A 385 0.33 15.21 3.21
C VAL A 385 -1.04 15.39 3.82
N LEU A 386 -1.23 14.82 5.02
CA LEU A 386 -2.42 14.89 5.82
C LEU A 386 -2.20 15.84 7.00
N LEU A 387 -3.12 16.79 7.16
CA LEU A 387 -3.21 17.65 8.34
C LEU A 387 -4.40 17.20 9.19
N ILE A 388 -4.13 16.85 10.44
CA ILE A 388 -5.14 16.46 11.43
C ILE A 388 -4.80 17.06 12.79
N ARG A 389 -5.79 17.13 13.68
CA ARG A 389 -5.53 17.52 15.06
C ARG A 389 -4.67 16.48 15.76
N LYS A 390 -3.69 16.94 16.54
CA LYS A 390 -2.76 16.05 17.25
C LYS A 390 -3.47 15.04 18.16
N GLN A 391 -4.53 15.45 18.84
CA GLN A 391 -5.31 14.57 19.72
C GLN A 391 -6.05 13.47 18.96
N GLU A 392 -6.35 13.70 17.67
CA GLU A 392 -7.08 12.77 16.82
C GLU A 392 -6.17 11.83 16.02
N LEU A 393 -4.85 12.00 16.13
CA LEU A 393 -3.87 11.22 15.35
C LEU A 393 -4.12 9.69 15.48
N LYS A 394 -4.31 9.20 16.69
CA LYS A 394 -4.53 7.80 16.95
C LYS A 394 -5.90 7.32 16.42
N SER A 395 -6.98 8.00 16.81
CA SER A 395 -8.33 7.61 16.44
C SER A 395 -8.60 7.75 14.94
N PHE A 396 -7.95 8.69 14.26
CA PHE A 396 -8.12 8.85 12.82
C PHE A 396 -7.78 7.57 12.05
N PHE A 397 -6.65 6.95 12.36
CA PHE A 397 -6.20 5.72 11.69
C PHE A 397 -6.87 4.47 12.22
N GLU A 398 -7.05 4.33 13.54
CA GLU A 398 -7.68 3.15 14.15
C GLU A 398 -9.15 2.98 13.74
N GLU A 399 -9.88 4.09 13.64
CA GLU A 399 -11.29 4.09 13.27
C GLU A 399 -11.52 4.15 11.75
N ASN A 400 -10.44 4.12 10.94
CA ASN A 400 -10.48 4.26 9.48
C ASN A 400 -11.22 5.53 9.03
N LYS A 401 -11.04 6.64 9.73
CA LYS A 401 -11.61 7.92 9.32
C LYS A 401 -11.06 8.34 7.96
N VAL A 402 -11.90 8.93 7.16
CA VAL A 402 -11.51 9.56 5.89
C VAL A 402 -11.47 11.07 6.07
N ARG A 403 -10.71 11.75 5.24
CA ARG A 403 -10.66 13.20 5.21
C ARG A 403 -12.07 13.79 5.06
N ASP A 404 -12.41 14.74 5.90
CA ASP A 404 -13.74 15.38 5.96
C ASP A 404 -13.71 16.90 5.59
N ASN A 405 -12.54 17.50 5.44
CA ASN A 405 -12.30 18.93 5.25
C ASN A 405 -12.88 19.83 6.39
N ILE A 406 -13.06 19.26 7.57
CA ILE A 406 -13.51 19.92 8.80
C ILE A 406 -12.48 19.73 9.90
N THR A 407 -12.09 18.46 10.18
CA THR A 407 -11.10 18.09 11.19
C THR A 407 -9.81 17.57 10.56
N SER A 408 -9.89 17.20 9.29
CA SER A 408 -8.80 16.58 8.53
C SER A 408 -8.74 17.11 7.08
N PHE A 409 -7.56 17.44 6.62
CA PHE A 409 -7.30 18.04 5.31
C PHE A 409 -6.15 17.34 4.64
N THR A 410 -6.19 17.24 3.31
CA THR A 410 -5.03 16.76 2.52
C THR A 410 -4.65 17.81 1.50
N THR A 411 -3.37 17.86 1.18
CA THR A 411 -2.86 18.65 0.08
C THR A 411 -1.72 17.94 -0.61
N THR A 412 -1.52 18.27 -1.88
CA THR A 412 -0.48 17.69 -2.73
C THR A 412 0.70 18.65 -2.84
N HIS A 413 1.90 18.11 -2.94
CA HIS A 413 3.13 18.85 -3.12
C HIS A 413 3.16 19.57 -4.47
N ASN A 414 3.32 20.88 -4.46
CA ASN A 414 3.58 21.67 -5.67
C ASN A 414 5.09 21.78 -5.91
N ALA A 415 5.69 20.70 -6.41
CA ALA A 415 7.14 20.60 -6.56
C ALA A 415 7.72 21.56 -7.60
N PHE A 416 6.99 21.82 -8.70
CA PHE A 416 7.53 22.55 -9.86
C PHE A 416 7.44 24.08 -9.74
N ALA A 417 6.35 24.59 -9.17
CA ALA A 417 6.10 26.02 -9.17
C ALA A 417 6.56 26.72 -7.88
N THR A 418 6.23 26.15 -6.71
CA THR A 418 6.44 26.85 -5.44
C THR A 418 7.17 26.03 -4.39
N ASN A 419 7.38 24.75 -4.62
CA ASN A 419 7.92 23.79 -3.66
C ASN A 419 7.19 23.83 -2.31
N GLN A 420 5.85 23.82 -2.34
CA GLN A 420 5.01 24.04 -1.17
C GLN A 420 3.89 23.02 -1.06
N TYR A 421 3.46 22.82 0.19
CA TYR A 421 2.20 22.21 0.56
C TYR A 421 1.23 23.31 1.00
N VAL A 422 0.10 23.45 0.29
CA VAL A 422 -0.87 24.53 0.53
C VAL A 422 -2.22 23.95 0.91
N PHE A 423 -2.61 24.15 2.16
CA PHE A 423 -3.99 23.91 2.61
C PHE A 423 -4.78 25.19 2.40
N SER A 424 -5.62 25.23 1.37
CA SER A 424 -6.28 26.45 0.89
C SER A 424 -7.33 26.99 1.85
N ASN A 425 -7.99 26.13 2.63
CA ASN A 425 -8.93 26.57 3.64
C ASN A 425 -9.06 25.57 4.79
N ILE A 426 -8.55 25.95 5.97
CA ILE A 426 -8.70 25.21 7.23
C ILE A 426 -9.58 25.99 8.24
N ALA A 427 -10.41 26.92 7.77
CA ALA A 427 -11.27 27.75 8.62
C ALA A 427 -12.12 26.92 9.62
N PRO A 428 -12.73 25.76 9.25
CA PRO A 428 -13.51 24.96 10.20
C PRO A 428 -12.76 24.61 11.47
N VAL A 429 -11.48 24.23 11.37
CA VAL A 429 -10.65 23.97 12.55
C VAL A 429 -10.40 25.23 13.37
N SER A 430 -10.09 26.34 12.69
CA SER A 430 -9.79 27.60 13.33
C SER A 430 -10.99 28.15 14.11
N TYR A 431 -12.19 28.06 13.55
CA TYR A 431 -13.43 28.46 14.24
C TYR A 431 -13.69 27.68 15.53
N THR A 432 -13.45 26.39 15.54
CA THR A 432 -13.67 25.56 16.73
C THR A 432 -12.76 25.98 17.88
N HIS A 433 -11.51 26.33 17.58
CA HIS A 433 -10.55 26.78 18.59
C HIS A 433 -10.81 28.21 19.06
N LEU A 434 -11.23 29.11 18.18
CA LEU A 434 -11.59 30.49 18.54
C LEU A 434 -12.82 30.52 19.44
N ARG A 435 -13.86 29.72 19.16
CA ARG A 435 -15.04 29.58 20.03
C ARG A 435 -14.71 28.98 21.40
N ALA A 436 -13.78 28.02 21.48
CA ALA A 436 -13.35 27.50 22.76
C ALA A 436 -12.65 28.56 23.64
N HIS A 437 -12.00 29.54 23.01
CA HIS A 437 -11.39 30.66 23.68
C HIS A 437 -12.44 31.65 24.24
N GLU A 438 -13.54 31.88 23.50
CA GLU A 438 -14.67 32.69 23.99
C GLU A 438 -15.35 32.08 25.22
N THR A 439 -15.52 30.76 25.24
CA THR A 439 -16.17 30.05 26.36
C THR A 439 -15.31 29.98 27.63
N VAL A 440 -14.01 30.19 27.56
CA VAL A 440 -13.10 30.25 28.75
C VAL A 440 -13.06 31.64 29.34
N LEU A 441 -13.43 32.69 28.60
CA LEU A 441 -13.47 34.07 29.08
C LEU A 441 -14.78 34.43 29.76
N ASP A 442 -15.84 33.62 29.60
CA ASP A 442 -17.15 33.81 30.24
C ASP A 442 -17.30 33.05 31.59
N LEU A 443 -16.23 32.49 32.13
CA LEU A 443 -16.11 31.85 33.44
C LEU A 443 -15.19 32.65 34.36
#